data_5c92487a525f0da8d52783cfc876f6a9
#
_entry.id   5c92487a525f0da8d52783cfc876f6a9
#
_cell.length_a   1.000
_cell.length_b   1.000
_cell.length_c   1.000
_cell.angle_alpha   90.00
_cell.angle_beta   90.00
_cell.angle_gamma   90.00
#
_symmetry.space_group_name_H-M   'P 1'
#
loop_
_entity.id
_entity.type
_entity.pdbx_description
1 polymer ?
#
loop_
_entity_poly.entity_id
_entity_poly.type
_entity_poly.pdbx_seq_one_letter_code
_entity_poly.pdbx_strand_id
1 'polypeptide(L)'
;MALKTYLTSTEIQRMIDAAPCLRDKVIIMFLADCGCRVTELISVKVSDIDFEKEVVLIPHLKVGIRKRCPGCGRTAGSRQRFCSRCGIDISAVMVEGTEERKRIISIGTETLKVCQEYIARRKNKTERLIPITRQAVGYRIRELAERAGLGGEIMINPETGKKHYVHSHSFRDALCVDWLSTPPEGYTEDESRKALQRHLGHKRFETTARYQKITVDKVQKISNVIRSKRFKKKEVPKPLLSPTTGLP
;
A
#
# COMPACT_ATOMS: atom_id res chain seq x y z
N MET A 1 -21.33 11.41 9.52
CA MET A 1 -20.72 10.65 8.41
C MET A 1 -19.36 10.17 8.84
N ALA A 2 -19.08 8.87 8.70
CA ALA A 2 -17.75 8.34 8.97
C ALA A 2 -16.74 8.92 7.95
N LEU A 3 -15.58 9.37 8.43
CA LEU A 3 -14.53 9.93 7.58
C LEU A 3 -13.93 8.82 6.73
N LYS A 4 -14.06 8.91 5.42
CA LYS A 4 -13.51 7.94 4.50
C LYS A 4 -12.01 8.19 4.27
N THR A 5 -11.17 7.26 4.71
CA THR A 5 -9.71 7.40 4.67
C THR A 5 -9.02 6.46 3.68
N TYR A 6 -9.70 5.40 3.23
CA TYR A 6 -9.17 4.40 2.28
C TYR A 6 -10.30 3.81 1.42
N LEU A 7 -9.93 3.16 0.32
CA LEU A 7 -10.86 2.42 -0.53
C LEU A 7 -11.15 1.03 0.06
N THR A 8 -12.40 0.61 -0.02
CA THR A 8 -12.78 -0.77 0.32
C THR A 8 -12.56 -1.71 -0.87
N SER A 9 -12.43 -3.01 -0.62
CA SER A 9 -12.31 -4.03 -1.68
C SER A 9 -13.48 -3.98 -2.65
N THR A 10 -14.72 -3.73 -2.18
CA THR A 10 -15.92 -3.55 -3.02
C THR A 10 -15.80 -2.34 -3.95
N GLU A 11 -15.22 -1.25 -3.48
CA GLU A 11 -15.03 -0.04 -4.30
C GLU A 11 -13.94 -0.23 -5.35
N ILE A 12 -12.87 -0.93 -4.98
CA ILE A 12 -11.82 -1.33 -5.93
C ILE A 12 -12.43 -2.22 -7.01
N GLN A 13 -13.28 -3.19 -6.63
CA GLN A 13 -13.97 -4.06 -7.57
C GLN A 13 -14.85 -3.27 -8.53
N ARG A 14 -15.65 -2.30 -8.04
CA ARG A 14 -16.45 -1.42 -8.91
C ARG A 14 -15.58 -0.65 -9.91
N MET A 15 -14.38 -0.21 -9.53
CA MET A 15 -13.46 0.45 -10.47
C MET A 15 -12.91 -0.52 -11.52
N ILE A 16 -12.66 -1.80 -11.16
CA ILE A 16 -12.24 -2.85 -12.08
C ILE A 16 -13.36 -3.13 -13.09
N ASP A 17 -14.61 -3.23 -12.63
CA ASP A 17 -15.77 -3.51 -13.45
C ASP A 17 -16.12 -2.34 -14.40
N ALA A 18 -15.88 -1.11 -13.94
CA ALA A 18 -16.07 0.11 -14.74
C ALA A 18 -14.95 0.34 -15.80
N ALA A 19 -13.89 -0.47 -15.78
CA ALA A 19 -12.76 -0.29 -16.70
C ALA A 19 -13.13 -0.68 -18.14
N PRO A 20 -13.03 0.25 -19.12
CA PRO A 20 -13.48 0.06 -20.50
C PRO A 20 -12.57 -0.86 -21.31
N CYS A 21 -11.36 -1.13 -20.83
CA CYS A 21 -10.39 -1.96 -21.56
C CYS A 21 -9.46 -2.70 -20.60
N LEU A 22 -8.81 -3.75 -21.12
CA LEU A 22 -7.89 -4.60 -20.36
C LEU A 22 -6.72 -3.82 -19.74
N ARG A 23 -6.17 -2.82 -20.44
CA ARG A 23 -5.10 -1.98 -19.90
C ARG A 23 -5.52 -1.30 -18.59
N ASP A 24 -6.70 -0.73 -18.58
CA ASP A 24 -7.21 0.01 -17.45
C ASP A 24 -7.55 -0.94 -16.28
N LYS A 25 -8.06 -2.15 -16.58
CA LYS A 25 -8.20 -3.24 -15.59
C LYS A 25 -6.84 -3.61 -14.98
N VAL A 26 -5.82 -3.83 -15.81
CA VAL A 26 -4.46 -4.15 -15.34
C VAL A 26 -3.93 -3.03 -14.42
N ILE A 27 -4.12 -1.77 -14.76
CA ILE A 27 -3.68 -0.64 -13.93
C ILE A 27 -4.27 -0.73 -12.52
N ILE A 28 -5.59 -0.90 -12.40
CA ILE A 28 -6.28 -0.94 -11.11
C ILE A 28 -5.88 -2.19 -10.32
N MET A 29 -5.98 -3.37 -10.94
CA MET A 29 -5.68 -4.64 -10.28
C MET A 29 -4.22 -4.69 -9.81
N PHE A 30 -3.28 -4.29 -10.65
CA PHE A 30 -1.85 -4.29 -10.32
C PHE A 30 -1.52 -3.31 -9.19
N LEU A 31 -2.12 -2.11 -9.17
CA LEU A 31 -1.93 -1.15 -8.09
C LEU A 31 -2.54 -1.65 -6.77
N ALA A 32 -3.70 -2.29 -6.83
CA ALA A 32 -4.39 -2.81 -5.65
C ALA A 32 -3.66 -4.02 -5.05
N ASP A 33 -3.19 -4.94 -5.89
CA ASP A 33 -2.58 -6.19 -5.49
C ASP A 33 -1.12 -5.98 -5.02
N CYS A 34 -0.32 -5.27 -5.83
CA CYS A 34 1.09 -5.03 -5.52
C CYS A 34 1.34 -3.85 -4.58
N GLY A 35 0.38 -2.94 -4.42
CA GLY A 35 0.57 -1.70 -3.65
C GLY A 35 1.76 -0.86 -4.13
N CYS A 36 2.20 -1.03 -5.37
CA CYS A 36 3.36 -0.34 -5.92
C CYS A 36 3.05 1.14 -6.23
N ARG A 37 4.10 1.96 -6.34
CA ARG A 37 3.92 3.35 -6.78
C ARG A 37 3.63 3.39 -8.28
N VAL A 38 2.89 4.40 -8.74
CA VAL A 38 2.60 4.55 -10.17
C VAL A 38 3.86 4.62 -11.04
N THR A 39 4.93 5.24 -10.55
CA THR A 39 6.22 5.27 -11.25
C THR A 39 6.87 3.89 -11.33
N GLU A 40 6.69 3.06 -10.32
CA GLU A 40 7.14 1.67 -10.30
C GLU A 40 6.32 0.86 -11.31
N LEU A 41 4.97 0.96 -11.29
CA LEU A 41 4.08 0.28 -12.24
C LEU A 41 4.48 0.54 -13.71
N ILE A 42 4.64 1.80 -14.10
CA ILE A 42 4.97 2.15 -15.50
C ILE A 42 6.40 1.77 -15.91
N SER A 43 7.24 1.38 -14.95
CA SER A 43 8.60 0.89 -15.19
C SER A 43 8.69 -0.63 -15.26
N VAL A 44 7.64 -1.35 -14.86
CA VAL A 44 7.59 -2.81 -14.95
C VAL A 44 7.63 -3.25 -16.40
N LYS A 45 8.57 -4.15 -16.72
CA LYS A 45 8.64 -4.82 -18.02
C LYS A 45 7.87 -6.13 -17.99
N VAL A 46 7.46 -6.62 -19.15
CA VAL A 46 6.82 -7.95 -19.23
C VAL A 46 7.76 -9.05 -18.74
N SER A 47 9.07 -8.89 -19.01
CA SER A 47 10.12 -9.80 -18.52
C SER A 47 10.35 -9.77 -17.00
N ASP A 48 9.82 -8.75 -16.30
CA ASP A 48 9.89 -8.69 -14.84
C ASP A 48 8.79 -9.53 -14.15
N ILE A 49 7.87 -10.12 -14.93
CA ILE A 49 6.75 -10.94 -14.41
C ILE A 49 7.04 -12.41 -14.64
N ASP A 50 7.11 -13.17 -13.56
CA ASP A 50 7.16 -14.63 -13.59
C ASP A 50 5.74 -15.17 -13.38
N PHE A 51 5.10 -15.60 -14.46
CA PHE A 51 3.72 -16.07 -14.46
C PHE A 51 3.56 -17.45 -13.82
N GLU A 52 4.62 -18.27 -13.78
CA GLU A 52 4.60 -19.58 -13.17
C GLU A 52 4.74 -19.51 -11.65
N LYS A 53 5.66 -18.64 -11.17
CA LYS A 53 5.90 -18.44 -9.74
C LYS A 53 4.99 -17.41 -9.10
N GLU A 54 4.11 -16.78 -9.87
CA GLU A 54 3.20 -15.72 -9.42
C GLU A 54 3.92 -14.57 -8.69
N VAL A 55 5.04 -14.12 -9.26
CA VAL A 55 5.82 -13.02 -8.70
C VAL A 55 6.16 -11.97 -9.75
N VAL A 56 6.39 -10.75 -9.28
CA VAL A 56 6.85 -9.63 -10.11
C VAL A 56 8.04 -8.94 -9.47
N LEU A 57 9.02 -8.57 -10.31
CA LEU A 57 10.18 -7.76 -9.94
C LEU A 57 9.82 -6.29 -10.07
N ILE A 58 9.62 -5.61 -8.94
CA ILE A 58 9.31 -4.17 -8.93
C ILE A 58 10.62 -3.37 -8.78
N PRO A 59 10.96 -2.50 -9.76
CA PRO A 59 12.15 -1.67 -9.67
C PRO A 59 12.01 -0.62 -8.57
N HIS A 60 13.04 -0.45 -7.75
CA HIS A 60 13.06 0.53 -6.67
C HIS A 60 13.61 1.87 -7.14
N LEU A 61 12.76 2.70 -7.75
CA LEU A 61 13.13 3.96 -8.41
C LEU A 61 13.62 5.08 -7.47
N LYS A 62 13.56 4.90 -6.16
CA LYS A 62 14.13 5.85 -5.18
C LYS A 62 15.56 5.49 -4.78
N VAL A 63 16.38 5.08 -5.73
CA VAL A 63 17.80 5.13 -5.54
C VAL A 63 18.22 6.55 -5.86
N GLY A 64 18.39 7.35 -4.83
CA GLY A 64 18.87 8.73 -5.02
C GLY A 64 20.24 8.66 -5.65
N ILE A 65 20.31 8.91 -6.96
CA ILE A 65 21.54 9.16 -7.66
C ILE A 65 22.24 10.30 -6.92
N ARG A 66 23.35 10.01 -6.31
CA ARG A 66 24.08 10.95 -5.46
C ARG A 66 25.48 11.14 -5.98
N LYS A 67 25.94 12.37 -5.95
CA LYS A 67 27.33 12.74 -6.21
C LYS A 67 28.08 12.74 -4.88
N ARG A 68 29.34 12.32 -4.88
CA ARG A 68 30.22 12.49 -3.73
C ARG A 68 31.16 13.63 -3.99
N CYS A 69 31.18 14.66 -3.15
CA CYS A 69 32.09 15.80 -3.30
C CYS A 69 33.54 15.35 -3.16
N PRO A 70 34.43 15.64 -4.16
CA PRO A 70 35.81 15.23 -4.10
C PRO A 70 36.60 15.97 -3.01
N GLY A 71 36.17 17.17 -2.61
CA GLY A 71 36.91 17.95 -1.63
C GLY A 71 36.57 17.62 -0.17
N CYS A 72 35.31 17.24 0.14
CA CYS A 72 34.88 17.02 1.53
C CYS A 72 34.14 15.71 1.75
N GLY A 73 34.00 14.87 0.75
CA GLY A 73 33.30 13.58 0.84
C GLY A 73 31.79 13.67 1.04
N ARG A 74 31.20 14.88 1.13
CA ARG A 74 29.76 15.03 1.36
C ARG A 74 28.96 14.53 0.18
N THR A 75 27.90 13.83 0.48
CA THR A 75 26.94 13.35 -0.51
C THR A 75 25.99 14.47 -0.91
N ALA A 76 25.86 14.73 -2.21
CA ALA A 76 25.04 15.75 -2.82
C ALA A 76 24.00 15.12 -3.77
N GLY A 77 22.90 15.82 -4.02
CA GLY A 77 21.90 15.39 -5.01
C GLY A 77 22.47 15.46 -6.44
N SER A 78 21.97 14.59 -7.34
CA SER A 78 22.43 14.52 -8.73
C SER A 78 22.35 15.84 -9.51
N ARG A 79 21.40 16.71 -9.15
CA ARG A 79 21.16 18.02 -9.78
C ARG A 79 21.95 19.17 -9.16
N GLN A 80 22.64 18.94 -8.03
CA GLN A 80 23.44 19.99 -7.38
C GLN A 80 24.68 20.28 -8.20
N ARG A 81 24.92 21.56 -8.48
CA ARG A 81 26.12 22.05 -9.16
C ARG A 81 27.28 22.28 -8.20
N PHE A 82 27.00 22.81 -7.01
CA PHE A 82 27.97 23.08 -5.98
C PHE A 82 27.74 22.26 -4.72
N CYS A 83 28.83 21.89 -4.06
CA CYS A 83 28.76 21.23 -2.74
C CYS A 83 28.26 22.22 -1.68
N SER A 84 27.19 21.86 -0.99
CA SER A 84 26.58 22.72 0.06
C SER A 84 27.46 22.84 1.33
N ARG A 85 28.59 22.12 1.42
CA ARG A 85 29.50 22.17 2.56
C ARG A 85 30.76 22.98 2.29
N CYS A 86 31.40 22.77 1.12
CA CYS A 86 32.68 23.34 0.82
C CYS A 86 32.69 24.22 -0.46
N GLY A 87 31.57 24.42 -1.12
CA GLY A 87 31.42 25.28 -2.29
C GLY A 87 32.00 24.74 -3.59
N ILE A 88 32.74 23.61 -3.60
CA ILE A 88 33.37 23.07 -4.80
C ILE A 88 32.33 22.73 -5.86
N ASP A 89 32.61 23.05 -7.11
CA ASP A 89 31.79 22.66 -8.26
C ASP A 89 31.83 21.13 -8.44
N ILE A 90 30.67 20.50 -8.35
CA ILE A 90 30.48 19.06 -8.49
C ILE A 90 29.65 18.72 -9.73
N SER A 91 29.52 19.67 -10.69
CA SER A 91 28.73 19.44 -11.90
C SER A 91 29.29 18.28 -12.74
N ALA A 92 30.61 18.18 -12.83
CA ALA A 92 31.33 17.15 -13.58
C ALA A 92 31.55 15.84 -12.80
N VAL A 93 31.19 15.80 -11.51
CA VAL A 93 31.32 14.58 -10.71
C VAL A 93 30.38 13.51 -11.24
N MET A 94 30.96 12.37 -11.65
CA MET A 94 30.22 11.20 -12.08
C MET A 94 29.28 10.76 -10.95
N VAL A 95 28.07 10.45 -11.33
CA VAL A 95 27.08 9.94 -10.40
C VAL A 95 27.42 8.47 -10.13
N GLU A 96 27.71 8.13 -8.88
CA GLU A 96 27.81 6.72 -8.50
C GLU A 96 26.46 6.06 -8.77
N GLY A 97 26.42 5.20 -9.78
CA GLY A 97 25.26 4.35 -10.10
C GLY A 97 25.04 3.41 -8.92
N THR A 98 23.99 3.64 -8.20
CA THR A 98 23.53 2.62 -7.27
C THR A 98 22.83 1.55 -8.10
N GLU A 99 23.20 0.28 -7.91
CA GLU A 99 22.53 -0.86 -8.50
C GLU A 99 21.00 -0.69 -8.44
N GLU A 100 20.34 -0.96 -9.56
CA GLU A 100 18.87 -1.01 -9.60
C GLU A 100 18.37 -2.03 -8.59
N ARG A 101 17.96 -1.55 -7.44
CA ARG A 101 17.37 -2.44 -6.43
C ARG A 101 15.98 -2.82 -6.90
N LYS A 102 15.79 -4.11 -7.14
CA LYS A 102 14.48 -4.69 -7.41
C LYS A 102 13.99 -5.40 -6.14
N ARG A 103 12.69 -5.40 -5.92
CA ARG A 103 12.05 -6.23 -4.91
C ARG A 103 11.11 -7.23 -5.58
N ILE A 104 11.09 -8.44 -5.08
CA ILE A 104 10.17 -9.47 -5.51
C ILE A 104 8.88 -9.30 -4.71
N ILE A 105 7.75 -9.29 -5.40
CA ILE A 105 6.41 -9.20 -4.82
C ILE A 105 5.59 -10.37 -5.36
N SER A 106 4.85 -11.06 -4.49
CA SER A 106 3.81 -11.97 -4.90
C SER A 106 2.65 -11.17 -5.52
N ILE A 107 2.05 -11.69 -6.57
CA ILE A 107 0.93 -11.09 -7.29
C ILE A 107 -0.15 -12.14 -7.48
N GLY A 108 -1.42 -11.75 -7.32
CA GLY A 108 -2.54 -12.68 -7.36
C GLY A 108 -2.79 -13.27 -8.75
N THR A 109 -3.20 -14.53 -8.79
CA THR A 109 -3.48 -15.31 -10.01
C THR A 109 -4.44 -14.57 -10.95
N GLU A 110 -5.49 -13.92 -10.41
CA GLU A 110 -6.47 -13.19 -11.23
C GLU A 110 -5.85 -11.95 -11.89
N THR A 111 -4.99 -11.23 -11.17
CA THR A 111 -4.25 -10.09 -11.74
C THR A 111 -3.32 -10.55 -12.85
N LEU A 112 -2.64 -11.70 -12.67
CA LEU A 112 -1.78 -12.29 -13.70
C LEU A 112 -2.54 -12.71 -14.94
N LYS A 113 -3.71 -13.34 -14.80
CA LYS A 113 -4.57 -13.73 -15.94
C LYS A 113 -4.94 -12.52 -16.79
N VAL A 114 -5.36 -11.43 -16.13
CA VAL A 114 -5.71 -10.18 -16.85
C VAL A 114 -4.47 -9.55 -17.49
N CYS A 115 -3.31 -9.62 -16.85
CA CYS A 115 -2.04 -9.18 -17.44
C CYS A 115 -1.69 -9.99 -18.71
N GLN A 116 -1.80 -11.33 -18.66
CA GLN A 116 -1.55 -12.22 -19.80
C GLN A 116 -2.48 -11.89 -20.96
N GLU A 117 -3.78 -11.76 -20.69
CA GLU A 117 -4.77 -11.42 -21.70
C GLU A 117 -4.48 -10.05 -22.33
N TYR A 118 -4.14 -9.05 -21.52
CA TYR A 118 -3.75 -7.73 -22.01
C TYR A 118 -2.51 -7.79 -22.90
N ILE A 119 -1.46 -8.50 -22.48
CA ILE A 119 -0.21 -8.65 -23.23
C ILE A 119 -0.47 -9.34 -24.57
N ALA A 120 -1.30 -10.39 -24.60
CA ALA A 120 -1.65 -11.11 -25.80
C ALA A 120 -2.44 -10.26 -26.81
N ARG A 121 -3.38 -9.43 -26.34
CA ARG A 121 -4.30 -8.65 -27.20
C ARG A 121 -3.79 -7.26 -27.59
N ARG A 122 -2.76 -6.73 -26.92
CA ARG A 122 -2.25 -5.39 -27.22
C ARG A 122 -1.58 -5.33 -28.60
N LYS A 123 -1.89 -4.28 -29.37
CA LYS A 123 -1.30 -4.06 -30.70
C LYS A 123 0.19 -3.73 -30.64
N ASN A 124 0.61 -2.89 -29.69
CA ASN A 124 2.00 -2.47 -29.54
C ASN A 124 2.74 -3.39 -28.57
N LYS A 125 3.65 -4.21 -29.09
CA LYS A 125 4.51 -5.10 -28.32
C LYS A 125 5.70 -4.33 -27.74
N THR A 126 5.48 -3.52 -26.72
CA THR A 126 6.54 -2.83 -25.97
C THR A 126 7.07 -3.70 -24.85
N GLU A 127 8.31 -3.46 -24.40
CA GLU A 127 8.86 -4.14 -23.23
C GLU A 127 8.08 -3.84 -21.95
N ARG A 128 7.55 -2.60 -21.82
CA ARG A 128 6.81 -2.19 -20.62
C ARG A 128 5.44 -2.82 -20.58
N LEU A 129 5.03 -3.24 -19.39
CA LEU A 129 3.67 -3.73 -19.16
C LEU A 129 2.65 -2.64 -19.49
N ILE A 130 2.83 -1.43 -18.95
CA ILE A 130 1.94 -0.28 -19.13
C ILE A 130 2.72 0.87 -19.80
N PRO A 131 2.65 1.00 -21.14
CA PRO A 131 3.44 1.98 -21.92
C PRO A 131 2.75 3.36 -21.99
N ILE A 132 2.34 3.91 -20.85
CA ILE A 132 1.76 5.26 -20.78
C ILE A 132 2.47 6.09 -19.69
N THR A 133 2.25 7.40 -19.69
CA THR A 133 2.88 8.30 -18.72
C THR A 133 2.21 8.22 -17.34
N ARG A 134 2.95 8.65 -16.31
CA ARG A 134 2.41 8.77 -14.95
C ARG A 134 1.14 9.64 -14.89
N GLN A 135 1.12 10.74 -15.65
CA GLN A 135 -0.04 11.64 -15.72
C GLN A 135 -1.24 10.93 -16.34
N ALA A 136 -1.02 10.20 -17.45
CA ALA A 136 -2.08 9.42 -18.10
C ALA A 136 -2.68 8.37 -17.15
N VAL A 137 -1.84 7.66 -16.35
CA VAL A 137 -2.36 6.75 -15.32
C VAL A 137 -3.22 7.50 -14.30
N GLY A 138 -2.77 8.69 -13.84
CA GLY A 138 -3.54 9.51 -12.90
C GLY A 138 -4.91 9.91 -13.45
N TYR A 139 -4.99 10.31 -14.72
CA TYR A 139 -6.25 10.63 -15.39
C TYR A 139 -7.17 9.41 -15.50
N ARG A 140 -6.62 8.25 -15.86
CA ARG A 140 -7.41 7.00 -15.94
C ARG A 140 -7.97 6.60 -14.59
N ILE A 141 -7.19 6.67 -13.52
CA ILE A 141 -7.69 6.36 -12.18
C ILE A 141 -8.85 7.27 -11.80
N ARG A 142 -8.75 8.57 -12.08
CA ARG A 142 -9.83 9.52 -11.80
C ARG A 142 -11.08 9.22 -12.62
N GLU A 143 -10.95 8.99 -13.91
CA GLU A 143 -12.05 8.63 -14.80
C GLU A 143 -12.75 7.34 -14.34
N LEU A 144 -11.97 6.32 -13.96
CA LEU A 144 -12.52 5.06 -13.45
C LEU A 144 -13.21 5.23 -12.10
N ALA A 145 -12.69 6.09 -11.23
CA ALA A 145 -13.37 6.43 -9.97
C ALA A 145 -14.72 7.10 -10.23
N GLU A 146 -14.79 8.06 -11.17
CA GLU A 146 -16.05 8.70 -11.55
C GLU A 146 -17.06 7.70 -12.11
N ARG A 147 -16.66 6.83 -13.03
CA ARG A 147 -17.50 5.74 -13.59
C ARG A 147 -17.99 4.76 -12.55
N ALA A 148 -17.18 4.50 -11.51
CA ALA A 148 -17.54 3.62 -10.40
C ALA A 148 -18.39 4.31 -9.32
N GLY A 149 -18.82 5.56 -9.52
CA GLY A 149 -19.56 6.34 -8.53
C GLY A 149 -18.71 6.77 -7.32
N LEU A 150 -17.39 6.89 -7.52
CA LEU A 150 -16.40 7.32 -6.53
C LEU A 150 -15.74 8.64 -6.93
N GLY A 151 -16.43 9.45 -7.74
CA GLY A 151 -15.97 10.76 -8.17
C GLY A 151 -15.94 11.77 -7.03
N GLY A 152 -15.26 12.90 -7.28
CA GLY A 152 -15.13 13.97 -6.30
C GLY A 152 -14.06 13.76 -5.24
N GLU A 153 -13.98 14.68 -4.30
CA GLU A 153 -13.03 14.64 -3.19
C GLU A 153 -13.59 13.84 -2.01
N ILE A 154 -13.75 12.54 -2.23
CA ILE A 154 -14.39 11.63 -1.25
C ILE A 154 -13.44 11.09 -0.19
N MET A 155 -12.12 11.19 -0.41
CA MET A 155 -11.10 10.69 0.50
C MET A 155 -10.63 11.81 1.43
N ILE A 156 -10.39 11.49 2.69
CA ILE A 156 -9.92 12.46 3.68
C ILE A 156 -8.60 11.98 4.26
N ASN A 157 -7.60 12.85 4.24
CA ASN A 157 -6.34 12.58 4.93
C ASN A 157 -6.59 12.67 6.46
N PRO A 158 -6.40 11.59 7.23
CA PRO A 158 -6.74 11.57 8.65
C PRO A 158 -5.83 12.47 9.50
N GLU A 159 -4.66 12.87 8.98
CA GLU A 159 -3.70 13.74 9.70
C GLU A 159 -4.01 15.21 9.51
N THR A 160 -4.39 15.59 8.29
CA THR A 160 -4.54 16.99 7.90
C THR A 160 -6.00 17.41 7.71
N GLY A 161 -6.94 16.45 7.68
CA GLY A 161 -8.34 16.69 7.35
C GLY A 161 -8.58 17.08 5.88
N LYS A 162 -7.52 17.16 5.06
CA LYS A 162 -7.61 17.59 3.66
C LYS A 162 -8.32 16.54 2.83
N LYS A 163 -9.33 16.97 2.07
CA LYS A 163 -10.03 16.13 1.10
C LYS A 163 -9.22 15.97 -0.17
N HIS A 164 -9.37 14.82 -0.83
CA HIS A 164 -8.73 14.56 -2.11
C HIS A 164 -9.50 13.51 -2.92
N TYR A 165 -9.23 13.48 -4.22
CA TYR A 165 -9.76 12.48 -5.13
C TYR A 165 -9.10 11.12 -4.92
N VAL A 166 -9.74 10.07 -5.44
CA VAL A 166 -9.10 8.76 -5.57
C VAL A 166 -7.86 8.89 -6.47
N HIS A 167 -6.74 8.37 -6.03
CA HIS A 167 -5.47 8.40 -6.73
C HIS A 167 -4.66 7.11 -6.52
N SER A 168 -3.52 6.98 -7.17
CA SER A 168 -2.72 5.76 -7.13
C SER A 168 -2.30 5.31 -5.73
N HIS A 169 -2.05 6.24 -4.80
CA HIS A 169 -1.73 5.88 -3.42
C HIS A 169 -2.94 5.33 -2.65
N SER A 170 -4.18 5.66 -3.06
CA SER A 170 -5.39 5.14 -2.40
C SER A 170 -5.48 3.61 -2.44
N PHE A 171 -4.96 2.97 -3.50
CA PHE A 171 -4.89 1.51 -3.61
C PHE A 171 -3.84 0.92 -2.64
N ARG A 172 -2.70 1.59 -2.52
CA ARG A 172 -1.66 1.18 -1.58
C ARG A 172 -2.12 1.34 -0.13
N ASP A 173 -2.84 2.40 0.17
CA ASP A 173 -3.42 2.65 1.49
C ASP A 173 -4.47 1.58 1.82
N ALA A 174 -5.33 1.22 0.85
CA ALA A 174 -6.30 0.13 0.98
C ALA A 174 -5.60 -1.21 1.28
N LEU A 175 -4.60 -1.60 0.48
CA LEU A 175 -3.81 -2.82 0.71
C LEU A 175 -3.20 -2.84 2.11
N CYS A 176 -2.64 -1.72 2.57
CA CYS A 176 -2.07 -1.64 3.91
C CYS A 176 -3.11 -1.87 5.00
N VAL A 177 -4.28 -1.26 4.86
CA VAL A 177 -5.37 -1.39 5.83
C VAL A 177 -5.90 -2.83 5.84
N ASP A 178 -6.17 -3.41 4.67
CA ASP A 178 -6.66 -4.79 4.56
C ASP A 178 -5.66 -5.78 5.19
N TRP A 179 -4.38 -5.65 4.87
CA TRP A 179 -3.31 -6.52 5.41
C TRP A 179 -3.17 -6.44 6.93
N LEU A 180 -3.29 -5.23 7.49
CA LEU A 180 -3.13 -5.01 8.93
C LEU A 180 -4.41 -5.22 9.74
N SER A 181 -5.59 -5.19 9.08
CA SER A 181 -6.87 -5.37 9.77
C SER A 181 -7.18 -6.82 10.10
N THR A 182 -6.71 -7.75 9.28
CA THR A 182 -7.00 -9.17 9.42
C THR A 182 -5.74 -9.98 9.15
N PRO A 183 -4.85 -10.16 10.15
CA PRO A 183 -3.71 -11.04 10.00
C PRO A 183 -4.20 -12.44 9.56
N PRO A 184 -3.52 -13.08 8.59
CA PRO A 184 -3.87 -14.44 8.19
C PRO A 184 -3.81 -15.40 9.39
N GLU A 185 -4.64 -16.44 9.35
CA GLU A 185 -4.64 -17.47 10.37
C GLU A 185 -3.23 -18.10 10.52
N GLY A 186 -2.75 -18.27 11.74
CA GLY A 186 -1.41 -18.78 12.04
C GLY A 186 -0.28 -17.75 12.03
N TYR A 187 -0.56 -16.48 11.73
CA TYR A 187 0.44 -15.41 11.75
C TYR A 187 0.13 -14.34 12.80
N THR A 188 1.19 -13.85 13.45
CA THR A 188 1.07 -12.73 14.40
C THR A 188 0.94 -11.39 13.68
N GLU A 189 0.40 -10.37 14.39
CA GLU A 189 0.34 -9.00 13.84
C GLU A 189 1.74 -8.47 13.45
N ASP A 190 2.79 -8.84 14.20
CA ASP A 190 4.15 -8.41 13.92
C ASP A 190 4.75 -9.06 12.67
N GLU A 191 4.47 -10.34 12.44
CA GLU A 191 4.88 -11.04 11.22
C GLU A 191 4.17 -10.47 10.01
N SER A 192 2.87 -10.25 10.10
CA SER A 192 2.07 -9.61 9.07
C SER A 192 2.60 -8.21 8.73
N ARG A 193 2.98 -7.44 9.74
CA ARG A 193 3.57 -6.10 9.61
C ARG A 193 4.93 -6.11 8.94
N LYS A 194 5.81 -7.03 9.32
CA LYS A 194 7.14 -7.20 8.70
C LYS A 194 7.02 -7.65 7.24
N ALA A 195 6.08 -8.55 6.96
CA ALA A 195 5.81 -9.01 5.60
C ALA A 195 5.31 -7.85 4.72
N LEU A 196 4.35 -7.05 5.21
CA LEU A 196 3.86 -5.85 4.52
C LEU A 196 5.00 -4.83 4.26
N GLN A 197 5.85 -4.59 5.25
CA GLN A 197 7.00 -3.69 5.10
C GLN A 197 7.93 -4.13 3.96
N ARG A 198 8.21 -5.43 3.88
CA ARG A 198 9.02 -6.02 2.78
C ARG A 198 8.30 -5.90 1.43
N HIS A 199 7.01 -6.26 1.39
CA HIS A 199 6.18 -6.18 0.19
C HIS A 199 6.16 -4.75 -0.39
N LEU A 200 5.97 -3.75 0.45
CA LEU A 200 5.93 -2.34 0.04
C LEU A 200 7.32 -1.71 -0.19
N GLY A 201 8.38 -2.36 0.24
CA GLY A 201 9.75 -1.84 0.16
C GLY A 201 9.97 -0.60 1.05
N HIS A 202 9.34 -0.54 2.21
CA HIS A 202 9.54 0.53 3.17
C HIS A 202 10.87 0.35 3.90
N LYS A 203 11.77 1.35 3.81
CA LYS A 203 13.06 1.33 4.51
C LYS A 203 12.92 1.51 6.02
N ARG A 204 11.91 2.25 6.47
CA ARG A 204 11.66 2.58 7.88
C ARG A 204 10.31 2.01 8.31
N PHE A 205 10.29 1.47 9.51
CA PHE A 205 9.08 0.91 10.13
C PHE A 205 7.98 1.96 10.32
N GLU A 206 8.33 3.19 10.68
CA GLU A 206 7.39 4.29 10.93
C GLU A 206 6.50 4.58 9.69
N THR A 207 7.01 4.29 8.49
CA THR A 207 6.24 4.45 7.26
C THR A 207 5.09 3.43 7.17
N THR A 208 5.30 2.21 7.67
CA THR A 208 4.26 1.17 7.75
C THR A 208 3.35 1.40 8.96
N ALA A 209 3.91 1.82 10.08
CA ALA A 209 3.17 2.14 11.31
C ALA A 209 2.11 3.24 11.11
N ARG A 210 2.29 4.13 10.11
CA ARG A 210 1.30 5.14 9.75
C ARG A 210 -0.05 4.53 9.38
N TYR A 211 -0.07 3.34 8.79
CA TYR A 211 -1.28 2.61 8.42
C TYR A 211 -1.89 1.83 9.58
N GLN A 212 -1.18 1.73 10.72
CA GLN A 212 -1.70 1.18 11.97
C GLN A 212 -2.62 2.14 12.71
N LYS A 213 -2.98 3.28 12.13
CA LYS A 213 -3.98 4.14 12.74
C LYS A 213 -5.23 3.30 12.93
N ILE A 214 -5.37 2.91 14.18
CA ILE A 214 -6.48 2.15 14.70
C ILE A 214 -7.75 2.85 14.21
N THR A 215 -8.49 2.19 13.34
CA THR A 215 -9.79 2.73 12.92
C THR A 215 -10.63 2.96 14.17
N VAL A 216 -11.49 3.97 14.16
CA VAL A 216 -12.40 4.26 15.30
C VAL A 216 -13.11 2.99 15.75
N ASP A 217 -13.51 2.13 14.80
CA ASP A 217 -14.13 0.83 15.07
C ASP A 217 -13.22 -0.13 15.84
N LYS A 218 -11.92 -0.17 15.52
CA LYS A 218 -10.95 -1.01 16.24
C LYS A 218 -10.70 -0.46 17.64
N VAL A 219 -10.65 0.86 17.80
CA VAL A 219 -10.59 1.52 19.13
C VAL A 219 -11.83 1.19 19.95
N GLN A 220 -13.02 1.28 19.36
CA GLN A 220 -14.27 0.94 20.04
C GLN A 220 -14.31 -0.52 20.45
N LYS A 221 -13.95 -1.46 19.56
CA LYS A 221 -13.87 -2.89 19.88
C LYS A 221 -12.91 -3.17 21.03
N ILE A 222 -11.69 -2.63 20.99
CA ILE A 222 -10.70 -2.78 22.05
C ILE A 222 -11.22 -2.16 23.35
N SER A 223 -11.78 -0.95 23.28
CA SER A 223 -12.33 -0.24 24.44
C SER A 223 -13.47 -1.02 25.07
N ASN A 224 -14.36 -1.61 24.26
CA ASN A 224 -15.48 -2.44 24.75
C ASN A 224 -14.97 -3.73 25.44
N VAL A 225 -13.94 -4.38 24.88
CA VAL A 225 -13.32 -5.56 25.49
C VAL A 225 -12.66 -5.19 26.83
N ILE A 226 -11.95 -4.07 26.90
CA ILE A 226 -11.32 -3.59 28.14
C ILE A 226 -12.40 -3.25 29.18
N ARG A 227 -13.46 -2.54 28.76
CA ARG A 227 -14.59 -2.19 29.66
C ARG A 227 -15.31 -3.42 30.17
N SER A 228 -15.58 -4.41 29.30
CA SER A 228 -16.23 -5.67 29.72
C SER A 228 -15.39 -6.46 30.73
N LYS A 229 -14.05 -6.45 30.59
CA LYS A 229 -13.15 -7.06 31.60
C LYS A 229 -13.10 -6.28 32.91
N ARG A 230 -13.16 -4.95 32.86
CA ARG A 230 -13.10 -4.08 34.06
C ARG A 230 -14.38 -4.09 34.86
N PHE A 231 -15.52 -4.24 34.20
CA PHE A 231 -16.86 -4.20 34.79
C PHE A 231 -17.55 -5.55 34.84
N LYS A 232 -16.83 -6.69 34.70
CA LYS A 232 -17.38 -7.99 35.09
C LYS A 232 -17.71 -7.91 36.58
N LYS A 233 -19.00 -7.83 36.93
CA LYS A 233 -19.47 -7.97 38.29
C LYS A 233 -18.86 -9.25 38.86
N LYS A 234 -18.13 -9.13 39.99
CA LYS A 234 -17.82 -10.30 40.83
C LYS A 234 -19.17 -10.97 41.09
N GLU A 235 -19.37 -12.18 40.62
CA GLU A 235 -20.49 -12.99 41.05
C GLU A 235 -20.45 -13.06 42.55
N VAL A 236 -21.44 -12.45 43.20
CA VAL A 236 -21.62 -12.60 44.64
C VAL A 236 -21.92 -14.07 44.86
N PRO A 237 -21.11 -14.81 45.64
CA PRO A 237 -21.43 -16.21 45.92
C PRO A 237 -22.82 -16.26 46.54
N LYS A 238 -23.69 -17.11 46.00
CA LYS A 238 -25.02 -17.36 46.58
C LYS A 238 -24.83 -17.76 48.04
N PRO A 239 -25.56 -17.14 48.98
CA PRO A 239 -25.49 -17.56 50.37
C PRO A 239 -25.89 -19.07 50.49
N LEU A 240 -25.03 -19.85 51.10
CA LEU A 240 -25.30 -21.22 51.46
C LEU A 240 -26.59 -21.22 52.30
N LEU A 241 -27.65 -21.78 51.78
CA LEU A 241 -28.85 -22.09 52.57
C LEU A 241 -28.42 -23.05 53.67
N SER A 242 -28.51 -22.59 54.91
CA SER A 242 -28.31 -23.41 56.09
C SER A 242 -29.35 -24.54 56.08
N PRO A 243 -29.01 -25.77 56.42
CA PRO A 243 -29.97 -26.85 56.49
C PRO A 243 -30.97 -26.56 57.63
N THR A 244 -32.23 -26.53 57.31
CA THR A 244 -33.32 -26.54 58.28
C THR A 244 -33.23 -27.82 59.10
N THR A 245 -32.80 -27.69 60.34
CA THR A 245 -32.93 -28.73 61.35
C THR A 245 -34.43 -28.92 61.61
N GLY A 246 -34.97 -29.98 61.07
CA GLY A 246 -36.23 -30.52 61.57
C GLY A 246 -36.01 -31.23 62.89
N LEU A 247 -36.79 -30.89 63.84
CA LEU A 247 -36.94 -31.63 65.08
C LEU A 247 -38.42 -32.06 65.24
N PRO A 248 -38.66 -33.15 65.94
CA PRO A 248 -39.74 -34.09 65.74
C PRO A 248 -41.14 -33.62 66.15
#